data_16432cdb913dd08a549b4c982055618e
#
_entry.id   16432cdb913dd08a549b4c982055618e
#
_cell.length_a   1.000
_cell.length_b   1.000
_cell.length_c   1.000
_cell.angle_alpha   90.00
_cell.angle_beta   90.00
_cell.angle_gamma   90.00
#
_symmetry.space_group_name_H-M   'P 1'
#
loop_
_entity.id
_entity.type
_entity.pdbx_description
1 polymer ?
#
loop_
_entity_poly.entity_id
_entity_poly.type
_entity_poly.pdbx_seq_one_letter_code
_entity_poly.pdbx_strand_id
1 'polypeptide(L)'
;MKIKLENFMKQFIIVLRYLVSIETVDKHVTAHREYLSQGYEQKILLASGPQEPRTGGIFIARAKSRNEMESFCRQDPFYSNGVAEYQILEWNPVKFQKEFEFWL
;
A
#
# COMPACT_ATOMS: atom_id res chain seq x y z
N MET A 1 -9.52 14.12 -26.11
CA MET A 1 -8.74 14.05 -24.90
C MET A 1 -7.63 13.05 -25.06
N LYS A 2 -6.57 13.26 -24.37
CA LYS A 2 -5.45 12.52 -24.62
C LYS A 2 -4.96 11.86 -23.37
N ILE A 3 -4.68 10.63 -23.45
CA ILE A 3 -4.15 9.89 -22.34
C ILE A 3 -2.65 9.85 -22.43
N LYS A 4 -2.00 10.18 -21.34
CA LYS A 4 -0.56 10.19 -21.29
C LYS A 4 -0.08 8.89 -20.72
N LEU A 5 0.02 7.88 -21.57
CA LEU A 5 0.32 6.54 -21.13
C LEU A 5 1.66 6.46 -20.41
N GLU A 6 2.62 7.28 -20.81
CA GLU A 6 3.92 7.28 -20.18
C GLU A 6 3.86 7.76 -18.73
N ASN A 7 2.80 8.52 -18.37
CA ASN A 7 2.64 9.02 -17.00
C ASN A 7 1.62 8.21 -16.21
N PHE A 8 1.13 7.14 -16.81
CA PHE A 8 0.11 6.33 -16.17
C PHE A 8 0.72 5.59 -14.99
N MET A 9 0.09 5.72 -13.85
CA MET A 9 0.50 4.97 -12.67
C MET A 9 -0.27 3.67 -12.62
N LYS A 10 0.41 2.59 -12.28
CA LYS A 10 -0.25 1.32 -12.03
C LYS A 10 -0.89 1.34 -10.66
N GLN A 11 -2.04 0.72 -10.56
CA GLN A 11 -2.85 0.73 -9.34
C GLN A 11 -2.71 -0.58 -8.61
N PHE A 12 -2.62 -0.51 -7.28
CA PHE A 12 -2.41 -1.69 -6.46
C PHE A 12 -3.30 -1.66 -5.22
N ILE A 13 -3.75 -2.84 -4.84
CA ILE A 13 -4.31 -3.09 -3.52
C ILE A 13 -3.32 -4.01 -2.84
N ILE A 14 -2.86 -3.62 -1.66
CA ILE A 14 -1.91 -4.42 -0.90
C ILE A 14 -2.63 -4.97 0.31
N VAL A 15 -2.57 -6.28 0.48
CA VAL A 15 -3.19 -6.94 1.64
C VAL A 15 -2.07 -7.45 2.53
N LEU A 16 -2.06 -6.97 3.76
CA LEU A 16 -1.10 -7.40 4.77
C LEU A 16 -1.78 -8.40 5.69
N ARG A 17 -1.12 -9.50 5.99
CA ARG A 17 -1.62 -10.48 6.96
C ARG A 17 -0.59 -10.61 8.07
N TYR A 18 -1.02 -10.38 9.32
CA TYR A 18 -0.11 -10.48 10.47
C TYR A 18 0.34 -11.92 10.65
N LEU A 19 1.63 -12.07 10.93
CA LEU A 19 2.27 -13.37 11.15
C LEU A 19 2.60 -13.58 12.63
N VAL A 20 2.37 -12.59 13.48
CA VAL A 20 2.74 -12.60 14.87
C VAL A 20 1.57 -12.11 15.72
N SER A 21 1.69 -12.19 17.03
CA SER A 21 0.62 -11.74 17.93
C SER A 21 0.41 -10.23 17.82
N ILE A 22 -0.78 -9.79 18.20
CA ILE A 22 -1.11 -8.36 18.21
C ILE A 22 -0.13 -7.59 19.10
N GLU A 23 0.29 -8.19 20.23
CA GLU A 23 1.25 -7.53 21.10
C GLU A 23 2.56 -7.27 20.38
N THR A 24 3.01 -8.22 19.57
CA THR A 24 4.22 -8.04 18.78
C THR A 24 4.01 -7.04 17.66
N VAL A 25 2.86 -7.10 16.98
CA VAL A 25 2.51 -6.10 15.95
C VAL A 25 2.62 -4.70 16.54
N ASP A 26 2.05 -4.49 17.73
CA ASP A 26 2.01 -3.16 18.34
C ASP A 26 3.39 -2.60 18.64
N LYS A 27 4.40 -3.45 18.83
CA LYS A 27 5.77 -2.99 19.05
C LYS A 27 6.34 -2.32 17.80
N HIS A 28 5.79 -2.60 16.62
CA HIS A 28 6.32 -2.10 15.36
C HIS A 28 5.41 -1.06 14.70
N VAL A 29 4.28 -0.71 15.33
CA VAL A 29 3.29 0.18 14.73
C VAL A 29 3.84 1.58 14.48
N THR A 30 4.59 2.13 15.44
CA THR A 30 5.11 3.49 15.29
C THR A 30 6.04 3.58 14.08
N ALA A 31 7.00 2.66 13.97
CA ALA A 31 7.93 2.66 12.84
C ALA A 31 7.20 2.44 11.52
N HIS A 32 6.21 1.54 11.52
CA HIS A 32 5.39 1.27 10.35
C HIS A 32 4.67 2.54 9.89
N ARG A 33 4.03 3.27 10.82
CA ARG A 33 3.28 4.49 10.50
C ARG A 33 4.19 5.59 9.99
N GLU A 34 5.39 5.71 10.56
CA GLU A 34 6.36 6.69 10.07
C GLU A 34 6.77 6.39 8.64
N TYR A 35 6.97 5.13 8.33
CA TYR A 35 7.30 4.72 6.97
C TYR A 35 6.15 5.05 6.02
N LEU A 36 4.90 4.74 6.42
CA LEU A 36 3.75 5.01 5.58
C LEU A 36 3.58 6.51 5.33
N SER A 37 3.93 7.35 6.32
CA SER A 37 3.86 8.80 6.13
C SER A 37 4.72 9.24 4.95
N GLN A 38 5.90 8.64 4.77
CA GLN A 38 6.73 8.93 3.61
C GLN A 38 6.05 8.50 2.32
N GLY A 39 5.34 7.36 2.36
CA GLY A 39 4.58 6.90 1.20
C GLY A 39 3.47 7.87 0.79
N TYR A 40 2.83 8.50 1.76
CA TYR A 40 1.83 9.53 1.47
C TYR A 40 2.48 10.77 0.88
N GLU A 41 3.60 11.21 1.44
CA GLU A 41 4.31 12.36 0.91
C GLU A 41 4.77 12.15 -0.53
N GLN A 42 5.19 10.94 -0.83
CA GLN A 42 5.63 10.59 -2.19
C GLN A 42 4.47 10.25 -3.11
N LYS A 43 3.23 10.32 -2.61
CA LYS A 43 2.02 10.04 -3.36
C LYS A 43 1.95 8.61 -3.89
N ILE A 44 2.55 7.70 -3.13
CA ILE A 44 2.45 6.26 -3.38
C ILE A 44 1.19 5.69 -2.75
N LEU A 45 0.80 6.22 -1.57
CA LEU A 45 -0.36 5.74 -0.83
C LEU A 45 -1.51 6.72 -0.94
N LEU A 46 -2.70 6.19 -1.20
CA LEU A 46 -3.95 6.95 -1.17
C LEU A 46 -4.64 6.78 0.17
N ALA A 47 -4.65 5.56 0.69
CA ALA A 47 -5.29 5.23 1.95
C ALA A 47 -4.67 3.95 2.49
N SER A 48 -4.71 3.79 3.81
CA SER A 48 -4.24 2.59 4.48
C SER A 48 -4.95 2.45 5.81
N GLY A 49 -5.05 1.22 6.30
CA GLY A 49 -5.65 0.99 7.59
C GLY A 49 -5.70 -0.48 7.93
N PRO A 50 -6.02 -0.81 9.20
CA PRO A 50 -6.14 -2.21 9.60
C PRO A 50 -7.42 -2.82 9.06
N GLN A 51 -7.39 -4.13 8.84
CA GLN A 51 -8.63 -4.86 8.55
C GLN A 51 -9.48 -4.99 9.80
N GLU A 52 -10.77 -5.17 9.60
CA GLU A 52 -11.73 -5.42 10.66
C GLU A 52 -12.32 -6.83 10.47
N PRO A 53 -12.06 -7.78 11.36
CA PRO A 53 -11.23 -7.69 12.57
C PRO A 53 -9.75 -7.52 12.25
N ARG A 54 -8.98 -7.13 13.25
CA ARG A 54 -7.59 -6.70 13.07
C ARG A 54 -6.66 -7.90 12.88
N THR A 55 -6.67 -8.44 11.67
CA THR A 55 -5.81 -9.58 11.29
C THR A 55 -4.73 -9.18 10.31
N GLY A 56 -4.71 -7.91 9.90
CA GLY A 56 -3.78 -7.38 8.94
C GLY A 56 -4.18 -5.98 8.55
N GLY A 57 -3.80 -5.56 7.35
CA GLY A 57 -4.10 -4.22 6.88
C GLY A 57 -4.28 -4.18 5.37
N ILE A 58 -4.68 -3.02 4.88
CA ILE A 58 -4.89 -2.78 3.46
C ILE A 58 -4.21 -1.48 3.10
N PHE A 59 -3.53 -1.45 1.95
CA PHE A 59 -3.08 -0.21 1.32
C PHE A 59 -3.80 -0.05 -0.01
N ILE A 60 -4.23 1.16 -0.32
CA ILE A 60 -4.62 1.55 -1.67
C ILE A 60 -3.46 2.38 -2.19
N ALA A 61 -2.80 1.92 -3.25
CA ALA A 61 -1.49 2.43 -3.63
C ALA A 61 -1.34 2.51 -5.14
N ARG A 62 -0.30 3.23 -5.57
CA ARG A 62 0.06 3.29 -6.98
C ARG A 62 1.57 3.38 -7.12
N ALA A 63 2.08 2.98 -8.27
CA ALA A 63 3.51 3.09 -8.59
C ALA A 63 3.66 3.00 -10.10
N LYS A 64 4.84 3.36 -10.61
CA LYS A 64 5.09 3.26 -12.03
C LYS A 64 5.23 1.82 -12.48
N SER A 65 5.63 0.92 -11.60
CA SER A 65 5.82 -0.48 -11.93
C SER A 65 5.55 -1.35 -10.73
N ARG A 66 5.32 -2.64 -11.00
CA ARG A 66 5.19 -3.62 -9.93
C ARG A 66 6.47 -3.72 -9.11
N ASN A 67 7.63 -3.62 -9.75
CA ASN A 67 8.90 -3.69 -9.02
C ASN A 67 9.03 -2.56 -8.02
N GLU A 68 8.60 -1.35 -8.38
CA GLU A 68 8.61 -0.24 -7.43
C GLU A 68 7.69 -0.49 -6.26
N MET A 69 6.51 -1.04 -6.53
CA MET A 69 5.57 -1.34 -5.45
C MET A 69 6.10 -2.43 -4.52
N GLU A 70 6.72 -3.46 -5.10
CA GLU A 70 7.33 -4.52 -4.29
C GLU A 70 8.46 -3.95 -3.42
N SER A 71 9.27 -3.06 -3.99
CA SER A 71 10.33 -2.42 -3.22
C SER A 71 9.78 -1.59 -2.08
N PHE A 72 8.71 -0.84 -2.34
CA PHE A 72 8.07 -0.04 -1.31
C PHE A 72 7.59 -0.92 -0.16
N CYS A 73 6.93 -2.03 -0.47
CA CYS A 73 6.43 -2.94 0.54
C CYS A 73 7.56 -3.58 1.36
N ARG A 74 8.66 -3.96 0.68
CA ARG A 74 9.76 -4.64 1.37
C ARG A 74 10.48 -3.73 2.38
N GLN A 75 10.40 -2.43 2.20
CA GLN A 75 11.06 -1.49 3.12
C GLN A 75 10.19 -1.10 4.30
N ASP A 76 8.94 -1.53 4.33
CA ASP A 76 8.07 -1.30 5.47
C ASP A 76 8.59 -2.10 6.66
N PRO A 77 8.74 -1.48 7.85
CA PRO A 77 9.17 -2.20 9.04
C PRO A 77 8.33 -3.42 9.38
N PHE A 78 7.05 -3.44 9.03
CA PHE A 78 6.24 -4.65 9.21
C PHE A 78 6.78 -5.80 8.36
N TYR A 79 7.30 -5.51 7.17
CA TYR A 79 7.87 -6.54 6.32
C TYR A 79 9.25 -6.94 6.83
N SER A 80 10.11 -5.97 7.08
CA SER A 80 11.51 -6.25 7.41
C SER A 80 11.67 -6.91 8.78
N ASN A 81 10.69 -6.76 9.66
CA ASN A 81 10.71 -7.39 10.98
C ASN A 81 9.86 -8.65 11.04
N GLY A 82 9.39 -9.15 9.90
CA GLY A 82 8.62 -10.40 9.87
C GLY A 82 7.25 -10.30 10.52
N VAL A 83 6.69 -9.10 10.66
CA VAL A 83 5.42 -8.88 11.33
C VAL A 83 4.25 -9.30 10.45
N ALA A 84 4.37 -9.07 9.14
CA ALA A 84 3.28 -9.33 8.21
C ALA A 84 3.81 -9.83 6.88
N GLU A 85 3.00 -10.61 6.20
CA GLU A 85 3.25 -10.94 4.80
C GLU A 85 2.36 -10.08 3.94
N TYR A 86 2.77 -9.81 2.71
CA TYR A 86 2.13 -8.86 1.82
C TYR A 86 1.68 -9.57 0.56
N GLN A 87 0.43 -9.35 0.18
CA GLN A 87 -0.08 -9.77 -1.12
C GLN A 87 -0.29 -8.51 -1.94
N ILE A 88 0.35 -8.43 -3.09
CA ILE A 88 0.30 -7.26 -3.96
C ILE A 88 -0.60 -7.58 -5.15
N LEU A 89 -1.74 -6.88 -5.22
CA LEU A 89 -2.71 -7.08 -6.28
C LEU A 89 -2.66 -5.86 -7.19
N GLU A 90 -2.18 -6.07 -8.41
CA GLU A 90 -2.26 -5.02 -9.43
C GLU A 90 -3.61 -5.11 -10.10
N TRP A 91 -4.26 -3.96 -10.31
CA TRP A 91 -5.59 -3.95 -10.91
C TRP A 91 -5.74 -2.73 -11.80
N ASN A 92 -6.69 -2.82 -12.70
CA ASN A 92 -6.95 -1.75 -13.67
C ASN A 92 -8.34 -1.19 -13.42
N PRO A 93 -8.48 -0.06 -12.72
CA PRO A 93 -9.80 0.53 -12.50
C PRO A 93 -10.35 1.03 -13.84
N VAL A 94 -11.47 0.46 -14.26
CA VAL A 94 -12.12 0.85 -15.51
C VAL A 94 -13.41 1.62 -15.27
N LYS A 95 -13.97 1.55 -14.06
CA LYS A 95 -15.13 2.35 -13.64
C LYS A 95 -14.85 2.90 -12.26
N PHE A 96 -15.12 4.18 -12.08
CA PHE A 96 -14.79 4.84 -10.81
C PHE A 96 -15.56 6.16 -10.73
N GLN A 97 -15.70 6.68 -9.52
CA GLN A 97 -16.24 8.00 -9.32
C GLN A 97 -15.27 9.04 -9.86
N LYS A 98 -15.78 10.14 -10.35
CA LYS A 98 -14.95 11.18 -10.97
C LYS A 98 -13.85 11.65 -10.01
N GLU A 99 -14.16 11.72 -8.73
CA GLU A 99 -13.20 12.16 -7.73
C GLU A 99 -11.95 11.29 -7.65
N PHE A 100 -12.06 10.04 -8.12
CA PHE A 100 -10.91 9.14 -8.12
C PHE A 100 -9.90 9.45 -9.21
N GLU A 101 -10.28 10.27 -10.21
CA GLU A 101 -9.42 10.51 -11.36
C GLU A 101 -8.05 11.06 -10.99
N PHE A 102 -7.98 11.86 -9.92
CA PHE A 102 -6.70 12.45 -9.53
C PHE A 102 -5.67 11.39 -9.15
N TRP A 103 -6.12 10.19 -8.84
CA TRP A 103 -5.24 9.12 -8.39
C TRP A 103 -4.69 8.27 -9.54
N LEU A 104 -5.32 8.33 -10.70
CA LEU A 104 -4.94 7.52 -11.85
C LEU A 104 -3.63 7.97 -12.50
#